data_399e210dd55d65b84c820909652a6cc2
#
_entry.id   399e210dd55d65b84c820909652a6cc2
#
_cell.length_a   1.000
_cell.length_b   1.000
_cell.length_c   1.000
_cell.angle_alpha   90.00
_cell.angle_beta   90.00
_cell.angle_gamma   90.00
#
_symmetry.space_group_name_H-M   'P 1'
#
loop_
_entity.id
_entity.type
_entity.pdbx_description
1 polymer ?
#
loop_
_entity_poly.entity_id
_entity_poly.type
_entity_poly.pdbx_seq_one_letter_code
_entity_poly.pdbx_strand_id
1 'polypeptide(L)'
;MKRREGEQIKVRDIMVEDVAYVTVPGTREEIMELCKEKYISGVPVVKEGKVVGVVTRQDLLRNPDEEQIALLMSRNPITIGPEATIAEAARIIISHRIRRLPVVEEEKLVGIMTVADIVKKIAEMGYKAPIGNYVGDKTIAIWDEMPLSVVGRIMELGRVKAVPVLNLELELVGLVTDRDLINAAAIEDETEHSDLSLGADEDEWTWEGMRDTMKLYYGVSKMKLPDKLVREVMVKEVVTATRNCEVSECAVKMSENKFDQLPVVSTRGKLTGMLLDRDLLKVFV
;
A
#
# COMPACT_ATOMS: atom_id res chain seq x y z
N MET A 1 -8.88 -24.61 16.44
CA MET A 1 -10.31 -24.24 16.44
C MET A 1 -10.59 -23.02 15.56
N LYS A 2 -9.77 -21.97 15.56
CA LYS A 2 -10.00 -20.71 14.81
C LYS A 2 -9.71 -20.75 13.29
N ARG A 3 -8.91 -21.70 12.76
CA ARG A 3 -8.81 -21.91 11.30
C ARG A 3 -10.16 -22.19 10.64
N ARG A 4 -11.09 -22.83 11.38
CA ARG A 4 -12.46 -23.12 10.88
C ARG A 4 -13.37 -21.90 10.81
N GLU A 5 -13.08 -20.84 11.57
CA GLU A 5 -13.91 -19.61 11.51
C GLU A 5 -13.71 -18.86 10.19
N GLY A 6 -12.46 -18.79 9.67
CA GLY A 6 -12.20 -18.20 8.35
C GLY A 6 -12.74 -19.02 7.17
N GLU A 7 -13.02 -20.32 7.37
CA GLU A 7 -13.69 -21.20 6.39
C GLU A 7 -15.21 -20.99 6.36
N GLN A 8 -15.78 -20.31 7.34
CA GLN A 8 -17.22 -20.03 7.41
C GLN A 8 -17.58 -18.64 6.88
N ILE A 9 -16.64 -17.67 6.93
CA ILE A 9 -16.85 -16.30 6.46
C ILE A 9 -16.69 -16.27 4.95
N LYS A 10 -17.70 -15.77 4.26
CA LYS A 10 -17.70 -15.67 2.81
C LYS A 10 -17.18 -14.30 2.37
N VAL A 11 -16.73 -14.24 1.13
CA VAL A 11 -16.27 -13.01 0.48
C VAL A 11 -17.37 -11.95 0.51
N ARG A 12 -18.63 -12.33 0.24
CA ARG A 12 -19.79 -11.42 0.28
C ARG A 12 -20.00 -10.72 1.62
N ASP A 13 -19.57 -11.35 2.72
CA ASP A 13 -19.77 -10.82 4.07
C ASP A 13 -18.84 -9.65 4.40
N ILE A 14 -17.77 -9.46 3.60
CA ILE A 14 -16.74 -8.45 3.85
C ILE A 14 -16.32 -7.64 2.61
N MET A 15 -16.78 -8.03 1.41
CA MET A 15 -16.48 -7.28 0.19
C MET A 15 -17.12 -5.90 0.21
N VAL A 16 -16.56 -4.97 -0.54
CA VAL A 16 -17.18 -3.68 -0.85
C VAL A 16 -18.03 -3.86 -2.10
N GLU A 17 -19.35 -3.61 -1.99
CA GLU A 17 -20.31 -3.78 -3.10
C GLU A 17 -20.36 -2.56 -4.02
N ASP A 18 -20.22 -1.33 -3.46
CA ASP A 18 -20.14 -0.10 -4.25
C ASP A 18 -18.73 0.06 -4.84
N VAL A 19 -18.48 -0.67 -5.92
CA VAL A 19 -17.15 -0.74 -6.54
C VAL A 19 -16.95 0.41 -7.50
N ALA A 20 -15.96 1.24 -7.24
CA ALA A 20 -15.43 2.16 -8.24
C ALA A 20 -14.71 1.36 -9.34
N TYR A 21 -15.11 1.55 -10.59
CA TYR A 21 -14.51 0.91 -11.76
C TYR A 21 -14.43 1.88 -12.94
N VAL A 22 -13.62 1.56 -13.93
CA VAL A 22 -13.55 2.27 -15.22
C VAL A 22 -13.98 1.36 -16.35
N THR A 23 -14.36 1.93 -17.49
CA THR A 23 -14.79 1.17 -18.66
C THR A 23 -13.77 1.26 -19.80
N VAL A 24 -13.87 0.36 -20.76
CA VAL A 24 -13.14 0.46 -22.04
C VAL A 24 -14.15 0.55 -23.18
N PRO A 25 -13.93 1.52 -24.12
CA PRO A 25 -12.82 2.48 -24.19
C PRO A 25 -12.88 3.53 -23.08
N GLY A 26 -11.72 4.01 -22.64
CA GLY A 26 -11.57 5.04 -21.61
C GLY A 26 -10.14 5.52 -21.53
N THR A 27 -9.89 6.55 -20.74
CA THR A 27 -8.63 7.29 -20.69
C THR A 27 -7.92 7.13 -19.35
N ARG A 28 -6.62 7.39 -19.35
CA ARG A 28 -5.77 7.50 -18.17
C ARG A 28 -6.34 8.49 -17.15
N GLU A 29 -6.83 9.64 -17.61
CA GLU A 29 -7.34 10.71 -16.78
C GLU A 29 -8.53 10.24 -15.93
N GLU A 30 -9.47 9.48 -16.52
CA GLU A 30 -10.60 8.89 -15.80
C GLU A 30 -10.15 8.01 -14.61
N ILE A 31 -9.08 7.21 -14.80
CA ILE A 31 -8.52 6.39 -13.72
C ILE A 31 -7.95 7.30 -12.63
N MET A 32 -7.27 8.34 -13.04
CA MET A 32 -6.58 9.26 -12.15
C MET A 32 -7.58 10.01 -11.27
N GLU A 33 -8.62 10.57 -11.87
CA GLU A 33 -9.69 11.26 -11.16
C GLU A 33 -10.42 10.36 -10.18
N LEU A 34 -10.78 9.14 -10.62
CA LEU A 34 -11.46 8.17 -9.78
C LEU A 34 -10.60 7.72 -8.60
N CYS A 35 -9.29 7.50 -8.84
CA CYS A 35 -8.34 7.15 -7.79
C CYS A 35 -8.15 8.27 -6.76
N LYS A 36 -8.22 9.54 -7.21
CA LYS A 36 -8.16 10.73 -6.35
C LYS A 36 -9.43 10.85 -5.51
N GLU A 37 -10.58 10.89 -6.17
CA GLU A 37 -11.87 11.08 -5.53
C GLU A 37 -12.16 10.03 -4.46
N LYS A 38 -11.90 8.75 -4.78
CA LYS A 38 -12.20 7.62 -3.89
C LYS A 38 -11.03 7.21 -2.98
N TYR A 39 -9.88 7.90 -3.05
CA TYR A 39 -8.66 7.55 -2.28
C TYR A 39 -8.18 6.11 -2.46
N ILE A 40 -8.35 5.55 -3.66
CA ILE A 40 -8.01 4.17 -3.99
C ILE A 40 -6.77 4.10 -4.88
N SER A 41 -6.09 2.94 -4.88
CA SER A 41 -4.83 2.74 -5.60
C SER A 41 -4.97 1.86 -6.84
N GLY A 42 -6.18 1.60 -7.29
CA GLY A 42 -6.47 0.86 -8.53
C GLY A 42 -7.89 0.34 -8.54
N VAL A 43 -8.37 0.08 -9.72
CA VAL A 43 -9.78 -0.21 -10.01
C VAL A 43 -9.92 -1.36 -11.01
N PRO A 44 -11.04 -2.11 -10.96
CA PRO A 44 -11.43 -3.00 -12.04
C PRO A 44 -11.71 -2.23 -13.33
N VAL A 45 -11.42 -2.85 -14.46
CA VAL A 45 -11.78 -2.39 -15.79
C VAL A 45 -12.90 -3.26 -16.31
N VAL A 46 -14.01 -2.64 -16.69
CA VAL A 46 -15.23 -3.33 -17.12
C VAL A 46 -15.51 -3.04 -18.59
N LYS A 47 -15.93 -4.05 -19.32
CA LYS A 47 -16.47 -3.96 -20.69
C LYS A 47 -17.76 -4.74 -20.79
N GLU A 48 -18.84 -4.10 -21.21
CA GLU A 48 -20.15 -4.74 -21.36
C GLU A 48 -20.60 -5.50 -20.09
N GLY A 49 -20.34 -4.92 -18.91
CA GLY A 49 -20.66 -5.50 -17.61
C GLY A 49 -19.67 -6.56 -17.08
N LYS A 50 -18.70 -7.02 -17.89
CA LYS A 50 -17.72 -8.03 -17.51
C LYS A 50 -16.39 -7.41 -17.09
N VAL A 51 -15.75 -7.99 -16.10
CA VAL A 51 -14.40 -7.59 -15.68
C VAL A 51 -13.37 -8.08 -16.69
N VAL A 52 -12.74 -7.17 -17.41
CA VAL A 52 -11.74 -7.48 -18.45
C VAL A 52 -10.31 -7.16 -18.04
N GLY A 53 -10.13 -6.38 -16.98
CA GLY A 53 -8.81 -6.00 -16.48
C GLY A 53 -8.86 -5.42 -15.08
N VAL A 54 -7.69 -5.13 -14.56
CA VAL A 54 -7.46 -4.28 -13.38
C VAL A 54 -6.38 -3.29 -13.75
N VAL A 55 -6.56 -2.03 -13.40
CA VAL A 55 -5.57 -1.00 -13.55
C VAL A 55 -5.22 -0.43 -12.18
N THR A 56 -3.93 -0.21 -11.95
CA THR A 56 -3.41 0.31 -10.68
C THR A 56 -2.57 1.54 -10.94
N ARG A 57 -2.33 2.33 -9.89
CA ARG A 57 -1.35 3.43 -9.96
C ARG A 57 -0.01 2.96 -10.51
N GLN A 58 0.41 1.74 -10.16
CA GLN A 58 1.67 1.18 -10.65
C GLN A 58 1.68 0.97 -12.17
N ASP A 59 0.54 0.64 -12.76
CA ASP A 59 0.44 0.48 -14.23
C ASP A 59 0.51 1.84 -14.94
N LEU A 60 -0.12 2.86 -14.37
CA LEU A 60 -0.01 4.24 -14.84
C LEU A 60 1.45 4.74 -14.83
N LEU A 61 2.23 4.32 -13.84
CA LEU A 61 3.61 4.72 -13.63
C LEU A 61 4.58 4.09 -14.60
N ARG A 62 4.36 2.80 -14.84
CA ARG A 62 5.19 2.04 -15.78
C ARG A 62 5.06 2.53 -17.21
N ASN A 63 3.92 3.16 -17.51
CA ASN A 63 3.58 3.61 -18.86
C ASN A 63 3.14 5.08 -18.82
N PRO A 64 4.06 6.03 -18.55
CA PRO A 64 3.73 7.43 -18.31
C PRO A 64 3.10 8.12 -19.51
N ASP A 65 3.42 7.68 -20.72
CA ASP A 65 2.98 8.27 -21.98
C ASP A 65 1.74 7.57 -22.59
N GLU A 66 1.24 6.50 -21.94
CA GLU A 66 0.09 5.75 -22.44
C GLU A 66 -1.22 6.35 -21.89
N GLU A 67 -2.15 6.68 -22.77
CA GLU A 67 -3.42 7.31 -22.44
C GLU A 67 -4.59 6.33 -22.42
N GLN A 68 -4.50 5.19 -23.08
CA GLN A 68 -5.61 4.25 -23.25
C GLN A 68 -5.66 3.23 -22.12
N ILE A 69 -6.79 3.15 -21.40
CA ILE A 69 -7.03 2.15 -20.33
C ILE A 69 -6.76 0.73 -20.84
N ALA A 70 -7.16 0.41 -22.05
CA ALA A 70 -7.01 -0.91 -22.64
C ALA A 70 -5.54 -1.37 -22.79
N LEU A 71 -4.60 -0.44 -22.85
CA LEU A 71 -3.15 -0.68 -22.92
C LEU A 71 -2.47 -0.59 -21.56
N LEU A 72 -3.05 0.18 -20.64
CA LEU A 72 -2.58 0.33 -19.27
C LEU A 72 -2.95 -0.85 -18.38
N MET A 73 -4.13 -1.47 -18.59
CA MET A 73 -4.66 -2.50 -17.70
C MET A 73 -3.90 -3.83 -17.78
N SER A 74 -3.79 -4.51 -16.66
CA SER A 74 -3.49 -5.93 -16.60
C SER A 74 -4.73 -6.72 -17.02
N ARG A 75 -4.66 -7.42 -18.14
CA ARG A 75 -5.78 -8.21 -18.70
C ARG A 75 -5.98 -9.51 -17.95
N ASN A 76 -7.19 -10.06 -18.05
CA ASN A 76 -7.58 -11.34 -17.42
C ASN A 76 -7.22 -11.35 -15.92
N PRO A 77 -7.79 -10.45 -15.13
CA PRO A 77 -7.45 -10.34 -13.72
C PRO A 77 -7.92 -11.58 -12.98
N ILE A 78 -7.21 -11.90 -11.92
CA ILE A 78 -7.65 -12.94 -10.99
C ILE A 78 -8.88 -12.40 -10.26
N THR A 79 -9.97 -13.15 -10.31
CA THR A 79 -11.24 -12.83 -9.68
C THR A 79 -11.62 -13.90 -8.66
N ILE A 80 -12.64 -13.63 -7.86
CA ILE A 80 -13.19 -14.58 -6.90
C ILE A 80 -14.72 -14.49 -6.90
N GLY A 81 -15.41 -15.59 -6.58
CA GLY A 81 -16.86 -15.58 -6.41
C GLY A 81 -17.28 -15.10 -5.01
N PRO A 82 -18.49 -14.53 -4.84
CA PRO A 82 -18.99 -14.06 -3.55
C PRO A 82 -19.19 -15.18 -2.53
N GLU A 83 -19.42 -16.42 -2.97
CA GLU A 83 -19.58 -17.59 -2.11
C GLU A 83 -18.26 -18.22 -1.64
N ALA A 84 -17.13 -17.81 -2.22
CA ALA A 84 -15.82 -18.27 -1.79
C ALA A 84 -15.53 -17.81 -0.35
N THR A 85 -14.66 -18.51 0.33
CA THR A 85 -14.28 -18.22 1.70
C THR A 85 -13.17 -17.15 1.77
N ILE A 86 -13.09 -16.44 2.90
CA ILE A 86 -12.00 -15.51 3.18
C ILE A 86 -10.63 -16.23 3.17
N ALA A 87 -10.60 -17.51 3.54
CA ALA A 87 -9.39 -18.33 3.50
C ALA A 87 -8.92 -18.59 2.05
N GLU A 88 -9.83 -18.85 1.13
CA GLU A 88 -9.52 -18.98 -0.30
C GLU A 88 -8.99 -17.66 -0.86
N ALA A 89 -9.66 -16.55 -0.54
CA ALA A 89 -9.21 -15.24 -0.94
C ALA A 89 -7.81 -14.91 -0.42
N ALA A 90 -7.52 -15.20 0.85
CA ALA A 90 -6.20 -15.00 1.44
C ALA A 90 -5.12 -15.83 0.72
N ARG A 91 -5.40 -17.10 0.39
CA ARG A 91 -4.49 -17.96 -0.40
C ARG A 91 -4.20 -17.37 -1.77
N ILE A 92 -5.24 -16.91 -2.50
CA ILE A 92 -5.09 -16.30 -3.82
C ILE A 92 -4.24 -15.03 -3.72
N ILE A 93 -4.54 -14.13 -2.78
CA ILE A 93 -3.80 -12.89 -2.57
C ILE A 93 -2.32 -13.17 -2.28
N ILE A 94 -2.01 -14.12 -1.41
CA ILE A 94 -0.64 -14.47 -1.03
C ILE A 94 0.10 -15.13 -2.20
N SER A 95 -0.50 -16.13 -2.85
CA SER A 95 0.14 -16.91 -3.93
C SER A 95 0.44 -16.08 -5.16
N HIS A 96 -0.47 -15.19 -5.54
CA HIS A 96 -0.31 -14.32 -6.70
C HIS A 96 0.31 -12.96 -6.39
N ARG A 97 0.61 -12.66 -5.12
CA ARG A 97 1.19 -11.39 -4.66
C ARG A 97 0.37 -10.16 -5.08
N ILE A 98 -0.93 -10.32 -5.15
CA ILE A 98 -1.88 -9.23 -5.44
C ILE A 98 -2.43 -8.64 -4.14
N ARG A 99 -3.07 -7.48 -4.22
CA ARG A 99 -3.62 -6.80 -3.04
C ARG A 99 -5.13 -6.65 -3.09
N ARG A 100 -5.76 -7.01 -4.21
CA ARG A 100 -7.20 -6.88 -4.45
C ARG A 100 -7.69 -7.97 -5.37
N LEU A 101 -8.94 -8.34 -5.16
CA LEU A 101 -9.68 -9.32 -5.94
C LEU A 101 -11.02 -8.70 -6.35
N PRO A 102 -11.28 -8.46 -7.64
CA PRO A 102 -12.62 -8.22 -8.11
C PRO A 102 -13.49 -9.43 -7.78
N VAL A 103 -14.66 -9.18 -7.21
CA VAL A 103 -15.65 -10.23 -6.93
C VAL A 103 -16.63 -10.29 -8.06
N VAL A 104 -16.80 -11.48 -8.65
CA VAL A 104 -17.55 -11.69 -9.87
C VAL A 104 -18.59 -12.78 -9.67
N GLU A 105 -19.82 -12.51 -10.07
CA GLU A 105 -20.92 -13.47 -10.14
C GLU A 105 -21.52 -13.44 -11.55
N GLU A 106 -21.68 -14.59 -12.20
CA GLU A 106 -22.14 -14.69 -13.60
C GLU A 106 -21.39 -13.73 -14.56
N GLU A 107 -20.06 -13.67 -14.40
CA GLU A 107 -19.15 -12.78 -15.15
C GLU A 107 -19.29 -11.27 -14.87
N LYS A 108 -20.25 -10.86 -14.03
CA LYS A 108 -20.49 -9.45 -13.66
C LYS A 108 -19.74 -9.08 -12.39
N LEU A 109 -19.23 -7.85 -12.36
CA LEU A 109 -18.62 -7.27 -11.16
C LEU A 109 -19.70 -7.01 -10.11
N VAL A 110 -19.61 -7.70 -8.96
CA VAL A 110 -20.56 -7.55 -7.83
C VAL A 110 -19.89 -7.00 -6.57
N GLY A 111 -18.58 -6.94 -6.55
CA GLY A 111 -17.83 -6.41 -5.41
C GLY A 111 -16.33 -6.34 -5.66
N ILE A 112 -15.62 -5.81 -4.68
CA ILE A 112 -14.16 -5.88 -4.61
C ILE A 112 -13.75 -6.23 -3.18
N MET A 113 -12.73 -7.06 -3.05
CA MET A 113 -12.13 -7.40 -1.77
C MET A 113 -10.64 -7.11 -1.80
N THR A 114 -10.13 -6.53 -0.73
CA THR A 114 -8.73 -6.14 -0.60
C THR A 114 -8.07 -6.75 0.63
N VAL A 115 -6.73 -6.65 0.71
CA VAL A 115 -5.98 -7.02 1.92
C VAL A 115 -6.52 -6.26 3.14
N ALA A 116 -6.87 -4.96 2.99
CA ALA A 116 -7.37 -4.14 4.09
C ALA A 116 -8.69 -4.67 4.66
N ASP A 117 -9.60 -5.17 3.82
CA ASP A 117 -10.89 -5.73 4.27
C ASP A 117 -10.67 -7.02 5.08
N ILE A 118 -9.74 -7.86 4.64
CA ILE A 118 -9.36 -9.08 5.37
C ILE A 118 -8.69 -8.73 6.69
N VAL A 119 -7.78 -7.75 6.73
CA VAL A 119 -7.11 -7.30 7.96
C VAL A 119 -8.12 -6.72 8.95
N LYS A 120 -9.06 -5.92 8.48
CA LYS A 120 -10.16 -5.42 9.31
C LYS A 120 -10.96 -6.58 9.92
N LYS A 121 -11.25 -7.61 9.15
CA LYS A 121 -11.94 -8.81 9.65
C LYS A 121 -11.10 -9.58 10.68
N ILE A 122 -9.78 -9.71 10.48
CA ILE A 122 -8.86 -10.33 11.45
C ILE A 122 -8.88 -9.55 12.78
N ALA A 123 -8.93 -8.21 12.73
CA ALA A 123 -9.04 -7.36 13.91
C ALA A 123 -10.30 -7.70 14.74
N GLU A 124 -11.46 -7.89 14.08
CA GLU A 124 -12.73 -8.24 14.71
C GLU A 124 -12.73 -9.67 15.29
N MET A 125 -12.02 -10.60 14.68
CA MET A 125 -12.04 -12.03 15.07
C MET A 125 -11.29 -12.34 16.38
N GLY A 126 -10.51 -11.41 16.93
CA GLY A 126 -9.78 -11.59 18.18
C GLY A 126 -8.77 -12.75 18.14
N TYR A 127 -7.92 -12.80 17.10
CA TYR A 127 -6.84 -13.78 17.00
C TYR A 127 -5.74 -13.52 18.02
N LYS A 128 -5.60 -14.44 19.00
CA LYS A 128 -4.62 -14.33 20.11
C LYS A 128 -3.24 -14.93 19.80
N ALA A 129 -3.04 -15.43 18.58
CA ALA A 129 -1.72 -15.95 18.20
C ALA A 129 -0.69 -14.80 18.14
N PRO A 130 0.54 -15.02 18.63
CA PRO A 130 1.60 -14.01 18.54
C PRO A 130 2.05 -13.82 17.10
N ILE A 131 2.38 -12.58 16.73
CA ILE A 131 2.84 -12.26 15.36
C ILE A 131 4.21 -12.82 15.00
N GLY A 132 4.97 -13.32 15.97
CA GLY A 132 6.34 -13.79 15.76
C GLY A 132 6.51 -14.79 14.62
N ASN A 133 5.49 -15.62 14.36
CA ASN A 133 5.49 -16.62 13.28
C ASN A 133 5.14 -16.04 11.90
N TYR A 134 4.69 -14.79 11.86
CA TYR A 134 4.22 -14.12 10.63
C TYR A 134 5.19 -13.05 10.14
N VAL A 135 6.02 -12.52 11.05
CA VAL A 135 7.01 -11.47 10.72
C VAL A 135 8.04 -12.03 9.74
N GLY A 136 8.28 -11.32 8.66
CA GLY A 136 9.28 -11.69 7.67
C GLY A 136 10.72 -11.61 8.21
N ASP A 137 11.58 -12.50 7.72
CA ASP A 137 13.00 -12.57 8.14
C ASP A 137 13.89 -11.52 7.46
N LYS A 138 13.36 -10.87 6.41
CA LYS A 138 14.11 -9.88 5.62
C LYS A 138 13.54 -8.50 5.86
N THR A 139 14.34 -7.63 6.44
CA THR A 139 14.00 -6.22 6.67
C THR A 139 15.12 -5.36 6.16
N ILE A 140 14.80 -4.36 5.34
CA ILE A 140 15.73 -3.30 4.96
C ILE A 140 15.54 -2.20 6.00
N ALA A 141 16.62 -1.82 6.67
CA ALA A 141 16.67 -0.67 7.55
C ALA A 141 17.79 0.27 7.08
N ILE A 142 17.67 1.54 7.42
CA ILE A 142 18.63 2.59 7.02
C ILE A 142 19.12 3.35 8.23
N TRP A 143 20.23 4.06 8.07
CA TRP A 143 20.81 4.91 9.09
C TRP A 143 20.22 6.33 9.02
N ASP A 144 20.04 6.99 10.17
CA ASP A 144 19.37 8.28 10.32
C ASP A 144 20.13 9.48 9.68
N GLU A 145 21.44 9.37 9.44
CA GLU A 145 22.23 10.36 8.72
C GLU A 145 22.41 10.05 7.22
N MET A 146 21.62 9.12 6.68
CA MET A 146 21.69 8.79 5.26
C MET A 146 21.04 9.89 4.42
N PRO A 147 21.66 10.31 3.27
CA PRO A 147 21.04 11.24 2.34
C PRO A 147 19.74 10.67 1.73
N LEU A 148 18.71 11.51 1.58
CA LEU A 148 17.42 11.11 1.03
C LEU A 148 17.50 10.49 -0.35
N SER A 149 18.40 10.98 -1.21
CA SER A 149 18.63 10.42 -2.55
C SER A 149 19.08 8.95 -2.50
N VAL A 150 19.92 8.60 -1.51
CA VAL A 150 20.38 7.23 -1.28
C VAL A 150 19.24 6.37 -0.74
N VAL A 151 18.44 6.91 0.21
CA VAL A 151 17.26 6.23 0.77
C VAL A 151 16.25 5.92 -0.31
N GLY A 152 15.93 6.89 -1.16
CA GLY A 152 15.02 6.69 -2.30
C GLY A 152 15.51 5.55 -3.22
N ARG A 153 16.80 5.50 -3.52
CA ARG A 153 17.38 4.43 -4.34
C ARG A 153 17.33 3.06 -3.66
N ILE A 154 17.55 2.99 -2.36
CA ILE A 154 17.43 1.74 -1.58
C ILE A 154 15.98 1.24 -1.61
N MET A 155 15.01 2.13 -1.40
CA MET A 155 13.59 1.77 -1.42
C MET A 155 13.15 1.27 -2.80
N GLU A 156 13.61 1.91 -3.86
CA GLU A 156 13.35 1.50 -5.25
C GLU A 156 13.92 0.11 -5.53
N LEU A 157 15.21 -0.10 -5.29
CA LEU A 157 15.88 -1.38 -5.54
C LEU A 157 15.32 -2.50 -4.67
N GLY A 158 15.01 -2.18 -3.40
CA GLY A 158 14.40 -3.11 -2.45
C GLY A 158 12.92 -3.37 -2.71
N ARG A 159 12.28 -2.56 -3.56
CA ARG A 159 10.83 -2.60 -3.82
C ARG A 159 10.01 -2.53 -2.53
N VAL A 160 10.45 -1.68 -1.60
CA VAL A 160 9.81 -1.45 -0.31
C VAL A 160 9.19 -0.06 -0.25
N LYS A 161 8.06 0.07 0.42
CA LYS A 161 7.29 1.32 0.55
C LYS A 161 7.63 2.10 1.81
N ALA A 162 8.25 1.46 2.77
CA ALA A 162 8.79 2.10 3.95
C ALA A 162 10.01 1.36 4.45
N VAL A 163 10.88 2.10 5.10
CA VAL A 163 12.10 1.61 5.71
C VAL A 163 12.24 2.16 7.13
N PRO A 164 12.48 1.29 8.12
CA PRO A 164 12.86 1.70 9.47
C PRO A 164 14.18 2.44 9.49
N VAL A 165 14.25 3.50 10.31
CA VAL A 165 15.45 4.32 10.49
C VAL A 165 16.07 3.98 11.84
N LEU A 166 17.36 3.68 11.83
CA LEU A 166 18.15 3.34 13.02
C LEU A 166 19.19 4.40 13.29
N ASN A 167 19.48 4.61 14.60
CA ASN A 167 20.65 5.38 15.04
C ASN A 167 21.91 4.50 15.14
N LEU A 168 23.03 5.07 15.59
CA LEU A 168 24.29 4.35 15.78
C LEU A 168 24.21 3.26 16.87
N GLU A 169 23.30 3.41 17.83
CA GLU A 169 23.02 2.44 18.89
C GLU A 169 22.12 1.29 18.42
N LEU A 170 21.75 1.29 17.13
CA LEU A 170 20.83 0.35 16.49
C LEU A 170 19.40 0.37 17.08
N GLU A 171 19.00 1.54 17.59
CA GLU A 171 17.64 1.78 18.05
C GLU A 171 16.79 2.31 16.91
N LEU A 172 15.50 1.94 16.92
CA LEU A 172 14.52 2.47 15.97
C LEU A 172 14.18 3.91 16.35
N VAL A 173 14.59 4.88 15.52
CA VAL A 173 14.41 6.32 15.76
C VAL A 173 13.39 6.94 14.80
N GLY A 174 12.98 6.22 13.78
CA GLY A 174 12.01 6.72 12.80
C GLY A 174 11.59 5.68 11.78
N LEU A 175 10.68 6.12 10.91
CA LEU A 175 10.21 5.41 9.72
C LEU A 175 10.18 6.39 8.56
N VAL A 176 10.64 5.99 7.40
CA VAL A 176 10.47 6.75 6.15
C VAL A 176 9.63 5.95 5.18
N THR A 177 8.64 6.60 4.61
CA THR A 177 7.77 6.06 3.58
C THR A 177 8.03 6.73 2.23
N ASP A 178 7.50 6.14 1.16
CA ASP A 178 7.46 6.76 -0.17
C ASP A 178 6.79 8.16 -0.11
N ARG A 179 5.74 8.31 0.71
CA ARG A 179 5.05 9.60 0.90
C ARG A 179 5.96 10.68 1.47
N ASP A 180 6.81 10.34 2.43
CA ASP A 180 7.72 11.31 3.06
C ASP A 180 8.77 11.80 2.06
N LEU A 181 9.27 10.91 1.19
CA LEU A 181 10.21 11.28 0.13
C LEU A 181 9.57 12.24 -0.89
N ILE A 182 8.30 12.01 -1.21
CA ILE A 182 7.52 12.83 -2.14
C ILE A 182 7.28 14.22 -1.58
N ASN A 183 6.79 14.27 -0.35
CA ASN A 183 6.56 15.55 0.31
C ASN A 183 7.85 16.36 0.40
N ALA A 184 8.99 15.70 0.65
CA ALA A 184 10.28 16.36 0.68
C ALA A 184 10.69 16.93 -0.70
N ALA A 185 10.39 16.22 -1.78
CA ALA A 185 10.69 16.68 -3.15
C ALA A 185 9.76 17.83 -3.59
N ALA A 186 8.47 17.76 -3.28
CA ALA A 186 7.49 18.79 -3.65
C ALA A 186 7.79 20.15 -3.00
N ILE A 187 8.26 20.16 -1.73
CA ILE A 187 8.62 21.40 -1.02
C ILE A 187 9.81 22.11 -1.67
N GLU A 188 10.72 21.39 -2.33
CA GLU A 188 11.87 22.01 -2.99
C GLU A 188 11.50 22.62 -4.35
N ASP A 189 10.62 21.99 -5.10
CA ASP A 189 10.08 22.55 -6.35
C ASP A 189 9.30 23.85 -6.08
N GLU A 190 8.52 23.94 -5.00
CA GLU A 190 7.83 25.17 -4.59
C GLU A 190 8.82 26.27 -4.19
N THR A 191 9.95 25.95 -3.54
CA THR A 191 10.97 26.95 -3.18
C THR A 191 11.78 27.44 -4.36
N GLU A 192 12.02 26.62 -5.39
CA GLU A 192 12.67 27.05 -6.63
C GLU A 192 11.71 27.87 -7.54
N HIS A 193 10.38 27.66 -7.43
CA HIS A 193 9.36 28.41 -8.18
C HIS A 193 8.76 29.61 -7.45
N SER A 194 8.94 29.75 -6.14
CA SER A 194 8.40 30.87 -5.35
C SER A 194 9.06 32.22 -5.60
N ASP A 195 10.11 32.29 -6.42
CA ASP A 195 10.60 33.57 -6.94
C ASP A 195 9.72 34.15 -8.07
N LEU A 196 8.63 33.48 -8.48
CA LEU A 196 7.82 33.90 -9.63
C LEU A 196 6.29 33.84 -9.50
N SER A 197 5.67 33.51 -8.36
CA SER A 197 4.21 33.78 -8.24
C SER A 197 3.65 33.61 -6.82
N LEU A 198 2.97 34.64 -6.38
CA LEU A 198 2.10 34.70 -5.20
C LEU A 198 0.79 33.89 -5.41
N GLY A 199 0.51 33.01 -4.45
CA GLY A 199 -0.86 32.65 -4.07
C GLY A 199 -1.44 31.38 -4.65
N ALA A 200 -1.47 30.33 -3.85
CA ALA A 200 -2.47 29.26 -3.94
C ALA A 200 -2.68 28.60 -2.58
N ASP A 201 -3.94 28.30 -2.28
CA ASP A 201 -4.49 27.84 -1.01
C ASP A 201 -3.95 26.50 -0.50
N GLU A 202 -3.88 26.37 0.83
CA GLU A 202 -3.23 25.28 1.60
C GLU A 202 -3.94 23.91 1.59
N ASP A 203 -4.94 23.64 0.75
CA ASP A 203 -5.75 22.42 0.83
C ASP A 203 -5.74 21.53 -0.44
N GLU A 204 -4.91 21.77 -1.42
CA GLU A 204 -4.84 20.94 -2.61
C GLU A 204 -3.71 19.90 -2.54
N TRP A 205 -4.08 18.68 -2.27
CA TRP A 205 -3.38 17.47 -2.72
C TRP A 205 -3.45 17.45 -4.27
N THR A 206 -2.59 18.24 -4.90
CA THR A 206 -2.59 18.34 -6.33
C THR A 206 -2.15 17.04 -6.99
N TRP A 207 -2.72 16.73 -8.12
CA TRP A 207 -2.32 15.62 -8.99
C TRP A 207 -0.85 15.69 -9.42
N GLU A 208 -0.26 16.87 -9.43
CA GLU A 208 1.17 17.06 -9.63
C GLU A 208 1.96 16.37 -8.54
N GLY A 209 1.65 16.56 -7.28
CA GLY A 209 2.29 15.83 -6.18
C GLY A 209 2.11 14.30 -6.29
N MET A 210 0.95 13.83 -6.80
CA MET A 210 0.72 12.39 -6.97
C MET A 210 1.39 11.83 -8.25
N ARG A 211 1.46 12.60 -9.32
CA ARG A 211 2.23 12.29 -10.53
C ARG A 211 3.72 12.22 -10.22
N ASP A 212 4.22 13.07 -9.35
CA ASP A 212 5.60 13.11 -8.91
C ASP A 212 5.91 12.00 -7.89
N THR A 213 4.95 11.65 -7.01
CA THR A 213 4.94 10.40 -6.23
C THR A 213 5.20 9.20 -7.10
N MET A 214 4.59 9.20 -8.20
CA MET A 214 4.56 8.11 -9.13
C MET A 214 5.89 8.04 -9.90
N LYS A 215 6.46 9.15 -10.29
CA LYS A 215 7.80 9.24 -10.87
C LYS A 215 8.88 8.78 -9.88
N LEU A 216 8.72 9.01 -8.57
CA LEU A 216 9.67 8.57 -7.56
C LEU A 216 9.81 7.04 -7.51
N TYR A 217 8.73 6.30 -7.67
CA TYR A 217 8.76 4.83 -7.66
C TYR A 217 9.48 4.21 -8.88
N TYR A 218 9.53 4.93 -10.00
CA TYR A 218 10.10 4.45 -11.27
C TYR A 218 11.17 5.37 -11.85
N GLY A 219 11.45 6.47 -11.20
CA GLY A 219 12.36 7.48 -11.69
C GLY A 219 13.11 8.24 -10.60
N VAL A 220 13.51 7.57 -9.50
CA VAL A 220 14.44 8.15 -8.51
C VAL A 220 15.70 8.71 -9.19
N SER A 221 16.00 8.26 -10.40
CA SER A 221 17.03 8.86 -11.24
C SER A 221 16.63 10.20 -11.90
N LYS A 222 15.36 10.64 -11.78
CA LYS A 222 14.85 11.86 -12.44
C LYS A 222 14.23 12.89 -11.49
N MET A 223 13.82 12.51 -10.26
CA MET A 223 13.41 13.46 -9.24
C MET A 223 14.61 13.91 -8.43
N LYS A 224 14.81 15.21 -8.36
CA LYS A 224 15.83 15.80 -7.51
C LYS A 224 15.28 15.79 -6.09
N LEU A 225 15.62 14.74 -5.31
CA LEU A 225 15.37 14.75 -3.88
C LEU A 225 16.28 15.82 -3.24
N PRO A 226 15.78 16.58 -2.25
CA PRO A 226 16.58 17.61 -1.59
C PRO A 226 17.83 17.01 -0.95
N ASP A 227 18.86 17.84 -0.85
CA ASP A 227 20.10 17.49 -0.12
C ASP A 227 19.85 17.56 1.39
N LYS A 228 19.00 16.66 1.86
CA LYS A 228 18.60 16.49 3.26
C LYS A 228 18.96 15.10 3.76
N LEU A 229 19.16 15.01 5.06
CA LEU A 229 19.32 13.73 5.74
C LEU A 229 17.96 13.14 6.09
N VAL A 230 17.87 11.81 6.15
CA VAL A 230 16.63 11.11 6.43
C VAL A 230 15.99 11.51 7.77
N ARG A 231 16.81 11.83 8.78
CA ARG A 231 16.34 12.31 10.11
C ARG A 231 15.53 13.60 10.08
N GLU A 232 15.62 14.38 9.00
CA GLU A 232 14.91 15.65 8.83
C GLU A 232 13.50 15.46 8.30
N VAL A 233 13.24 14.32 7.65
CA VAL A 233 11.95 14.03 7.00
C VAL A 233 11.23 12.81 7.57
N MET A 234 11.93 11.94 8.31
CA MET A 234 11.35 10.73 8.87
C MET A 234 10.23 11.03 9.87
N VAL A 235 9.24 10.13 9.93
CA VAL A 235 8.25 10.09 11.02
C VAL A 235 8.94 9.58 12.28
N LYS A 236 8.95 10.36 13.35
CA LYS A 236 9.63 10.03 14.61
C LYS A 236 8.76 9.22 15.58
N GLU A 237 7.45 9.48 15.59
CA GLU A 237 6.49 8.74 16.41
C GLU A 237 6.03 7.48 15.68
N VAL A 238 6.82 6.42 15.78
CA VAL A 238 6.58 5.17 15.04
C VAL A 238 5.72 4.23 15.86
N VAL A 239 4.57 3.84 15.33
CA VAL A 239 3.75 2.76 15.91
C VAL A 239 4.45 1.44 15.65
N THR A 240 4.76 0.72 16.72
CA THR A 240 5.50 -0.54 16.67
C THR A 240 4.70 -1.71 17.23
N ALA A 241 5.19 -2.91 17.00
CA ALA A 241 4.74 -4.14 17.64
C ALA A 241 5.94 -4.92 18.21
N THR A 242 5.68 -5.85 19.11
CA THR A 242 6.67 -6.87 19.53
C THR A 242 6.26 -8.23 18.98
N ARG A 243 7.19 -9.18 18.87
CA ARG A 243 6.87 -10.53 18.38
C ARG A 243 5.78 -11.25 19.18
N ASN A 244 5.55 -10.83 20.42
CA ASN A 244 4.53 -11.39 21.30
C ASN A 244 3.16 -10.71 21.19
N CYS A 245 3.05 -9.57 20.47
CA CYS A 245 1.76 -8.94 20.23
C CYS A 245 0.81 -9.90 19.53
N GLU A 246 -0.46 -9.83 19.86
CA GLU A 246 -1.49 -10.64 19.22
C GLU A 246 -1.72 -10.19 17.77
N VAL A 247 -2.02 -11.13 16.89
CA VAL A 247 -2.36 -10.86 15.48
C VAL A 247 -3.49 -9.83 15.38
N SER A 248 -4.56 -9.97 16.18
CA SER A 248 -5.68 -9.02 16.17
C SER A 248 -5.28 -7.64 16.64
N GLU A 249 -4.42 -7.53 17.66
CA GLU A 249 -3.92 -6.23 18.11
C GLU A 249 -3.17 -5.50 16.98
N CYS A 250 -2.31 -6.20 16.27
CA CYS A 250 -1.61 -5.63 15.12
C CYS A 250 -2.56 -5.29 13.97
N ALA A 251 -3.57 -6.12 13.73
CA ALA A 251 -4.59 -5.85 12.72
C ALA A 251 -5.43 -4.61 13.06
N VAL A 252 -5.77 -4.38 14.35
CA VAL A 252 -6.43 -3.16 14.83
C VAL A 252 -5.54 -1.95 14.56
N LYS A 253 -4.27 -1.99 14.99
CA LYS A 253 -3.31 -0.89 14.76
C LYS A 253 -3.20 -0.53 13.28
N MET A 254 -3.11 -1.53 12.39
CA MET A 254 -3.04 -1.31 10.94
C MET A 254 -4.34 -0.73 10.38
N SER A 255 -5.49 -1.26 10.79
CA SER A 255 -6.80 -0.84 10.27
C SER A 255 -7.16 0.58 10.69
N GLU A 256 -6.99 0.93 11.97
CA GLU A 256 -7.33 2.26 12.51
C GLU A 256 -6.45 3.36 11.96
N ASN A 257 -5.14 3.09 11.80
CA ASN A 257 -4.19 4.07 11.31
C ASN A 257 -3.96 4.01 9.78
N LYS A 258 -4.64 3.10 9.08
CA LYS A 258 -4.47 2.85 7.64
C LYS A 258 -3.02 2.54 7.26
N PHE A 259 -2.32 1.80 8.13
CA PHE A 259 -0.97 1.31 7.87
C PHE A 259 -1.01 -0.05 7.18
N ASP A 260 -0.13 -0.28 6.22
CA ASP A 260 0.08 -1.59 5.58
C ASP A 260 1.31 -2.33 6.12
N GLN A 261 2.00 -1.72 7.10
CA GLN A 261 3.19 -2.31 7.74
C GLN A 261 3.47 -1.72 9.12
N LEU A 262 4.07 -2.52 10.01
CA LEU A 262 4.50 -2.14 11.35
C LEU A 262 5.94 -2.61 11.60
N PRO A 263 6.85 -1.75 12.06
CA PRO A 263 8.13 -2.20 12.58
C PRO A 263 7.94 -3.08 13.83
N VAL A 264 8.66 -4.19 13.87
CA VAL A 264 8.65 -5.09 15.01
C VAL A 264 9.94 -4.91 15.79
N VAL A 265 9.80 -4.63 17.08
CA VAL A 265 10.92 -4.35 17.97
C VAL A 265 11.01 -5.38 19.10
N SER A 266 12.21 -5.53 19.66
CA SER A 266 12.42 -6.27 20.89
C SER A 266 11.96 -5.47 22.12
N THR A 267 11.93 -6.11 23.28
CA THR A 267 11.66 -5.44 24.57
C THR A 267 12.69 -4.35 24.92
N ARG A 268 13.84 -4.32 24.23
CA ARG A 268 14.89 -3.32 24.36
C ARG A 268 14.80 -2.22 23.27
N GLY A 269 13.71 -2.14 22.51
CA GLY A 269 13.51 -1.16 21.43
C GLY A 269 14.29 -1.42 20.15
N LYS A 270 15.06 -2.53 20.05
CA LYS A 270 15.82 -2.85 18.84
C LYS A 270 14.93 -3.46 17.77
N LEU A 271 15.08 -3.02 16.53
CA LEU A 271 14.36 -3.56 15.37
C LEU A 271 14.66 -5.06 15.19
N THR A 272 13.62 -5.87 15.02
CA THR A 272 13.71 -7.32 14.81
C THR A 272 12.98 -7.81 13.56
N GLY A 273 12.31 -6.91 12.83
CA GLY A 273 11.62 -7.25 11.60
C GLY A 273 10.59 -6.20 11.18
N MET A 274 9.89 -6.49 10.09
CA MET A 274 8.71 -5.75 9.63
C MET A 274 7.55 -6.72 9.51
N LEU A 275 6.40 -6.33 10.03
CA LEU A 275 5.14 -7.02 9.82
C LEU A 275 4.38 -6.29 8.71
N LEU A 276 4.08 -6.98 7.64
CA LEU A 276 3.24 -6.46 6.56
C LEU A 276 1.78 -6.88 6.77
N ASP A 277 0.83 -6.08 6.34
CA ASP A 277 -0.60 -6.40 6.40
C ASP A 277 -0.93 -7.76 5.76
N ARG A 278 -0.31 -8.06 4.61
CA ARG A 278 -0.47 -9.37 3.94
C ARG A 278 0.10 -10.55 4.73
N ASP A 279 1.03 -10.30 5.68
CA ASP A 279 1.55 -11.37 6.52
C ASP A 279 0.50 -11.86 7.51
N LEU A 280 -0.41 -10.97 7.94
CA LEU A 280 -1.54 -11.33 8.80
C LEU A 280 -2.51 -12.30 8.12
N LEU A 281 -2.63 -12.27 6.78
CA LEU A 281 -3.48 -13.19 6.04
C LEU A 281 -3.07 -14.66 6.18
N LYS A 282 -1.81 -14.91 6.57
CA LYS A 282 -1.29 -16.27 6.81
C LYS A 282 -2.02 -17.01 7.94
N VAL A 283 -2.82 -16.32 8.75
CA VAL A 283 -3.66 -16.96 9.77
C VAL A 283 -4.72 -17.88 9.15
N PHE A 284 -5.04 -17.69 7.86
CA PHE A 284 -6.02 -18.46 7.12
C PHE A 284 -5.40 -19.55 6.22
N VAL A 285 -4.07 -19.65 6.13
CA VAL A 285 -3.34 -20.52 5.17
C VAL A 285 -2.56 -21.67 5.80
#